data_68a27399e3823da479794894422ebdff
#
_entry.id   68a27399e3823da479794894422ebdff
#
_cell.length_a   1.000
_cell.length_b   1.000
_cell.length_c   1.000
_cell.angle_alpha   90.00
_cell.angle_beta   90.00
_cell.angle_gamma   90.00
#
_symmetry.space_group_name_H-M   'P 1'
#
loop_
_entity.id
_entity.type
_entity.pdbx_description
1 polymer ?
#
loop_
_entity_poly.entity_id
_entity_poly.type
_entity_poly.pdbx_seq_one_letter_code
_entity_poly.pdbx_strand_id
1 'polypeptide(L)'
;GDRVQAAARAGADLFVSFHLNSSSSSGSNGAEVIVPNGNWKPQVASDGRKLAQAILNELKAVGVNMRPTSIYSKDTTVNETYPDGSKSDYFSVQIYAKEAGIPGIIVEHAFLTNSNDVNKFLKTESGLKKLGCADATGIAKYLGLSKKSDNTGWRTINGKTYYYINGKAVTGERQIDGHWYYFDANGIMQTGFVNLGYKI
;
A
#
# COMPACT_ATOMS: atom_id res chain seq x y z
N GLY A 1 -9.50 19.38 -4.45
CA GLY A 1 -8.39 20.13 -3.84
C GLY A 1 -8.13 19.75 -2.40
N ASP A 2 -9.11 19.86 -1.54
CA ASP A 2 -8.91 19.85 -0.08
C ASP A 2 -8.20 18.63 0.48
N ARG A 3 -8.48 17.42 -0.07
CA ARG A 3 -7.84 16.18 0.40
C ARG A 3 -6.33 16.15 0.14
N VAL A 4 -5.90 16.54 -1.05
CA VAL A 4 -4.47 16.58 -1.41
C VAL A 4 -3.74 17.64 -0.61
N GLN A 5 -4.34 18.83 -0.49
CA GLN A 5 -3.78 19.93 0.30
C GLN A 5 -3.72 19.57 1.80
N ALA A 6 -4.73 18.86 2.33
CA ALA A 6 -4.71 18.39 3.71
C ALA A 6 -3.58 17.36 3.94
N ALA A 7 -3.38 16.43 3.01
CA ALA A 7 -2.27 15.47 3.07
C ALA A 7 -0.91 16.18 3.04
N ALA A 8 -0.74 17.14 2.13
CA ALA A 8 0.50 17.93 2.02
C ALA A 8 0.79 18.73 3.31
N ARG A 9 -0.24 19.39 3.90
CA ARG A 9 -0.10 20.08 5.19
C ARG A 9 0.27 19.16 6.34
N ALA A 10 -0.15 17.87 6.26
CA ALA A 10 0.21 16.84 7.23
C ALA A 10 1.61 16.24 6.99
N GLY A 11 2.35 16.73 5.99
CA GLY A 11 3.71 16.26 5.68
C GLY A 11 3.75 14.95 4.88
N ALA A 12 2.71 14.66 4.08
CA ALA A 12 2.72 13.48 3.22
C ALA A 12 3.76 13.61 2.10
N ASP A 13 4.49 12.52 1.83
CA ASP A 13 5.50 12.43 0.76
C ASP A 13 4.88 12.14 -0.61
N LEU A 14 3.63 11.65 -0.64
CA LEU A 14 2.91 11.28 -1.86
C LEU A 14 1.39 11.27 -1.61
N PHE A 15 0.62 11.27 -2.71
CA PHE A 15 -0.83 11.09 -2.66
C PHE A 15 -1.28 10.05 -3.69
N VAL A 16 -1.99 9.00 -3.24
CA VAL A 16 -2.55 7.97 -4.12
C VAL A 16 -4.06 7.95 -3.99
N SER A 17 -4.75 8.05 -5.11
CA SER A 17 -6.19 7.90 -5.22
C SER A 17 -6.52 6.55 -5.83
N PHE A 18 -7.18 5.68 -5.08
CA PHE A 18 -7.55 4.34 -5.52
C PHE A 18 -8.95 4.33 -6.12
N HIS A 19 -9.07 3.79 -7.33
CA HIS A 19 -10.27 3.77 -8.12
C HIS A 19 -10.52 2.41 -8.77
N LEU A 20 -11.76 2.25 -9.25
CA LEU A 20 -12.17 1.18 -10.15
C LEU A 20 -12.72 1.81 -11.42
N ASN A 21 -12.24 1.33 -12.54
CA ASN A 21 -12.56 1.82 -13.87
C ASN A 21 -13.91 1.28 -14.38
N SER A 22 -14.41 1.90 -15.44
CA SER A 22 -15.58 1.41 -16.17
C SER A 22 -15.42 1.71 -17.68
N SER A 23 -16.08 0.91 -18.51
CA SER A 23 -16.08 1.09 -19.96
C SER A 23 -17.40 0.65 -20.56
N SER A 24 -17.80 1.25 -21.68
CA SER A 24 -18.93 0.75 -22.50
C SER A 24 -18.61 -0.61 -23.14
N SER A 25 -17.31 -0.94 -23.29
CA SER A 25 -16.85 -2.25 -23.75
C SER A 25 -16.62 -3.18 -22.57
N SER A 26 -17.36 -4.27 -22.46
CA SER A 26 -17.17 -5.31 -21.45
C SER A 26 -15.84 -6.08 -21.62
N GLY A 27 -15.16 -5.95 -22.76
CA GLY A 27 -13.82 -6.49 -22.99
C GLY A 27 -12.70 -5.71 -22.33
N SER A 28 -12.93 -4.44 -21.95
CA SER A 28 -11.92 -3.63 -21.26
C SER A 28 -11.65 -4.23 -19.87
N ASN A 29 -10.37 -4.47 -19.54
CA ASN A 29 -9.95 -5.07 -18.28
C ASN A 29 -8.54 -4.61 -17.87
N GLY A 30 -8.18 -4.88 -16.62
CA GLY A 30 -6.83 -4.68 -16.10
C GLY A 30 -6.55 -3.31 -15.50
N ALA A 31 -5.37 -3.17 -14.92
CA ALA A 31 -4.96 -1.96 -14.21
C ALA A 31 -4.28 -0.94 -15.12
N GLU A 32 -4.46 0.33 -14.77
CA GLU A 32 -3.73 1.47 -15.31
C GLU A 32 -3.53 2.54 -14.23
N VAL A 33 -2.55 3.41 -14.42
CA VAL A 33 -2.27 4.51 -13.50
C VAL A 33 -2.15 5.82 -14.26
N ILE A 34 -2.87 6.82 -13.79
CA ILE A 34 -2.81 8.16 -14.32
C ILE A 34 -1.84 8.96 -13.45
N VAL A 35 -0.80 9.49 -14.09
CA VAL A 35 0.29 10.22 -13.44
C VAL A 35 0.28 11.67 -13.87
N PRO A 36 0.95 12.59 -13.14
CA PRO A 36 1.12 13.97 -13.59
C PRO A 36 1.80 14.03 -14.97
N ASN A 37 1.38 14.98 -15.80
CA ASN A 37 2.05 15.28 -17.06
C ASN A 37 3.48 15.85 -16.83
N GLY A 38 4.29 15.92 -17.88
CA GLY A 38 5.68 16.40 -17.77
C GLY A 38 5.83 17.92 -17.65
N ASN A 39 4.73 18.66 -17.77
CA ASN A 39 4.71 20.12 -17.69
C ASN A 39 4.92 20.58 -16.25
N TRP A 40 5.45 21.75 -16.06
CA TRP A 40 5.66 22.37 -14.74
C TRP A 40 6.00 21.36 -13.62
N LYS A 41 7.15 21.50 -12.97
CA LYS A 41 7.67 20.54 -11.99
C LYS A 41 7.85 19.11 -12.55
N PRO A 42 8.67 18.90 -13.59
CA PRO A 42 8.85 17.60 -14.24
C PRO A 42 9.36 16.50 -13.31
N GLN A 43 10.04 16.86 -12.21
CA GLN A 43 10.48 15.90 -11.21
C GLN A 43 9.28 15.21 -10.53
N VAL A 44 8.21 15.96 -10.21
CA VAL A 44 6.97 15.38 -9.63
C VAL A 44 6.34 14.36 -10.58
N ALA A 45 6.34 14.65 -11.89
CA ALA A 45 5.87 13.70 -12.90
C ALA A 45 6.75 12.44 -12.99
N SER A 46 8.07 12.62 -12.95
CA SER A 46 9.04 11.51 -12.92
C SER A 46 8.82 10.60 -11.71
N ASP A 47 8.67 11.18 -10.54
CA ASP A 47 8.45 10.45 -9.30
C ASP A 47 7.08 9.75 -9.27
N GLY A 48 6.05 10.41 -9.84
CA GLY A 48 4.74 9.79 -10.06
C GLY A 48 4.82 8.54 -10.95
N ARG A 49 5.63 8.56 -12.02
CA ARG A 49 5.85 7.39 -12.89
C ARG A 49 6.57 6.25 -12.17
N LYS A 50 7.58 6.55 -11.34
CA LYS A 50 8.29 5.54 -10.54
C LYS A 50 7.35 4.88 -9.53
N LEU A 51 6.53 5.68 -8.83
CA LEU A 51 5.52 5.21 -7.90
C LEU A 51 4.49 4.32 -8.61
N ALA A 52 3.96 4.77 -9.75
CA ALA A 52 3.02 4.01 -10.56
C ALA A 52 3.60 2.66 -11.02
N GLN A 53 4.84 2.64 -11.48
CA GLN A 53 5.52 1.41 -11.90
C GLN A 53 5.70 0.44 -10.74
N ALA A 54 6.05 0.92 -9.55
CA ALA A 54 6.19 0.09 -8.37
C ALA A 54 4.86 -0.58 -7.98
N ILE A 55 3.76 0.17 -7.98
CA ILE A 55 2.42 -0.38 -7.71
C ILE A 55 1.99 -1.38 -8.78
N LEU A 56 2.13 -1.04 -10.07
CA LEU A 56 1.72 -1.92 -11.17
C LEU A 56 2.51 -3.24 -11.19
N ASN A 57 3.78 -3.23 -10.82
CA ASN A 57 4.58 -4.45 -10.69
C ASN A 57 3.98 -5.41 -9.66
N GLU A 58 3.51 -4.91 -8.53
CA GLU A 58 2.90 -5.74 -7.49
C GLU A 58 1.48 -6.18 -7.87
N LEU A 59 0.69 -5.32 -8.50
CA LEU A 59 -0.62 -5.71 -9.03
C LEU A 59 -0.49 -6.82 -10.08
N LYS A 60 0.50 -6.71 -10.98
CA LYS A 60 0.81 -7.76 -11.95
C LYS A 60 1.23 -9.06 -11.27
N ALA A 61 2.05 -8.99 -10.23
CA ALA A 61 2.51 -10.17 -9.47
C ALA A 61 1.37 -10.94 -8.82
N VAL A 62 0.28 -10.26 -8.42
CA VAL A 62 -0.93 -10.92 -7.88
C VAL A 62 -1.94 -11.30 -8.97
N GLY A 63 -1.58 -11.14 -10.24
CA GLY A 63 -2.34 -11.63 -11.39
C GLY A 63 -3.37 -10.65 -11.94
N VAL A 64 -3.22 -9.34 -11.69
CA VAL A 64 -3.99 -8.29 -12.36
C VAL A 64 -3.43 -8.11 -13.78
N ASN A 65 -4.32 -8.06 -14.78
CA ASN A 65 -3.91 -7.72 -16.13
C ASN A 65 -3.48 -6.26 -16.21
N MET A 66 -2.55 -5.96 -17.10
CA MET A 66 -2.13 -4.58 -17.38
C MET A 66 -2.79 -4.08 -18.65
N ARG A 67 -3.24 -2.84 -18.64
CA ARG A 67 -3.67 -2.15 -19.87
C ARG A 67 -2.48 -2.00 -20.83
N PRO A 68 -2.69 -1.97 -22.16
CA PRO A 68 -1.61 -1.75 -23.12
C PRO A 68 -0.79 -0.49 -22.84
N THR A 69 -1.47 0.61 -22.45
CA THR A 69 -0.84 1.82 -21.93
C THR A 69 -1.22 1.93 -20.47
N SER A 70 -0.44 1.25 -19.61
CA SER A 70 -0.76 1.13 -18.20
C SER A 70 -0.29 2.32 -17.34
N ILE A 71 0.57 3.21 -17.87
CA ILE A 71 0.96 4.47 -17.20
C ILE A 71 0.84 5.59 -18.23
N TYR A 72 -0.03 6.55 -17.96
CA TYR A 72 -0.24 7.69 -18.84
C TYR A 72 -0.57 8.97 -18.06
N SER A 73 -0.45 10.10 -18.73
CA SER A 73 -0.92 11.40 -18.23
C SER A 73 -2.03 11.91 -19.15
N LYS A 74 -2.88 12.77 -18.61
CA LYS A 74 -3.96 13.40 -19.37
C LYS A 74 -3.91 14.91 -19.12
N ASP A 75 -3.76 15.67 -20.21
CA ASP A 75 -3.82 17.11 -20.15
C ASP A 75 -5.28 17.59 -20.08
N THR A 76 -5.45 18.77 -19.48
CA THR A 76 -6.76 19.44 -19.48
C THR A 76 -7.31 19.61 -20.88
N THR A 77 -8.60 19.52 -21.02
CA THR A 77 -9.33 19.75 -22.29
C THR A 77 -9.83 21.20 -22.42
N VAL A 78 -9.65 22.01 -21.40
CA VAL A 78 -10.00 23.42 -21.35
C VAL A 78 -8.74 24.28 -21.32
N ASN A 79 -8.89 25.60 -21.43
CA ASN A 79 -7.77 26.53 -21.43
C ASN A 79 -7.26 26.84 -20.02
N GLU A 80 -6.79 25.78 -19.33
CA GLU A 80 -6.28 25.84 -17.97
C GLU A 80 -4.78 25.55 -17.98
N THR A 81 -3.98 26.42 -17.36
CA THR A 81 -2.52 26.35 -17.43
C THR A 81 -1.91 26.41 -16.02
N TYR A 82 -0.72 25.85 -15.93
CA TYR A 82 0.18 26.03 -14.79
C TYR A 82 0.78 27.44 -14.77
N PRO A 83 1.44 27.86 -13.65
CA PRO A 83 2.05 29.18 -13.54
C PRO A 83 3.10 29.51 -14.60
N ASP A 84 3.72 28.52 -15.22
CA ASP A 84 4.67 28.68 -16.33
C ASP A 84 4.01 28.82 -17.72
N GLY A 85 2.66 28.84 -17.77
CA GLY A 85 1.87 28.91 -19.00
C GLY A 85 1.68 27.58 -19.72
N SER A 86 2.28 26.49 -19.26
CA SER A 86 2.10 25.16 -19.83
C SER A 86 0.72 24.55 -19.48
N LYS A 87 0.22 23.63 -20.30
CA LYS A 87 -1.06 22.95 -20.05
C LYS A 87 -1.08 22.22 -18.72
N SER A 88 -2.15 22.43 -17.93
CA SER A 88 -2.35 21.72 -16.67
C SER A 88 -2.75 20.26 -16.89
N ASP A 89 -2.66 19.45 -15.84
CA ASP A 89 -3.24 18.11 -15.80
C ASP A 89 -4.77 18.18 -15.88
N TYR A 90 -5.39 17.09 -16.32
CA TYR A 90 -6.84 16.99 -16.39
C TYR A 90 -7.49 16.81 -15.00
N PHE A 91 -6.85 16.07 -14.11
CA PHE A 91 -7.43 15.73 -12.82
C PHE A 91 -6.87 16.62 -11.70
N SER A 92 -7.76 17.09 -10.84
CA SER A 92 -7.40 17.93 -9.70
C SER A 92 -6.40 17.27 -8.73
N VAL A 93 -6.38 15.94 -8.65
CA VAL A 93 -5.39 15.19 -7.85
C VAL A 93 -3.97 15.53 -8.30
N GLN A 94 -3.69 15.48 -9.62
CA GLN A 94 -2.37 15.81 -10.16
C GLN A 94 -2.05 17.31 -10.03
N ILE A 95 -3.03 18.18 -10.29
CA ILE A 95 -2.85 19.64 -10.19
C ILE A 95 -2.40 20.02 -8.78
N TYR A 96 -3.18 19.66 -7.77
CA TYR A 96 -2.88 20.03 -6.38
C TYR A 96 -1.67 19.31 -5.80
N ALA A 97 -1.39 18.08 -6.24
CA ALA A 97 -0.18 17.38 -5.87
C ALA A 97 1.07 18.06 -6.42
N LYS A 98 1.04 18.51 -7.68
CA LYS A 98 2.12 19.32 -8.27
C LYS A 98 2.31 20.64 -7.53
N GLU A 99 1.23 21.36 -7.21
CA GLU A 99 1.31 22.57 -6.41
C GLU A 99 2.03 22.31 -5.09
N ALA A 100 1.69 21.24 -4.41
CA ALA A 100 2.31 20.80 -3.16
C ALA A 100 3.73 20.25 -3.33
N GLY A 101 4.17 19.92 -4.53
CA GLY A 101 5.50 19.36 -4.82
C GLY A 101 5.64 17.88 -4.50
N ILE A 102 4.54 17.15 -4.37
CA ILE A 102 4.50 15.70 -4.11
C ILE A 102 3.92 14.93 -5.30
N PRO A 103 4.33 13.68 -5.58
CA PRO A 103 3.68 12.87 -6.59
C PRO A 103 2.24 12.53 -6.19
N GLY A 104 1.29 12.86 -7.07
CA GLY A 104 -0.13 12.52 -6.92
C GLY A 104 -0.59 11.66 -8.10
N ILE A 105 -1.03 10.45 -7.83
CA ILE A 105 -1.44 9.50 -8.87
C ILE A 105 -2.83 8.94 -8.63
N ILE A 106 -3.48 8.48 -9.71
CA ILE A 106 -4.76 7.76 -9.65
C ILE A 106 -4.50 6.34 -10.14
N VAL A 107 -4.81 5.35 -9.31
CA VAL A 107 -4.68 3.92 -9.64
C VAL A 107 -6.06 3.36 -9.97
N GLU A 108 -6.25 2.92 -11.20
CA GLU A 108 -7.43 2.19 -11.67
C GLU A 108 -7.09 0.69 -11.67
N HIS A 109 -7.62 -0.06 -10.71
CA HIS A 109 -7.19 -1.46 -10.47
C HIS A 109 -7.80 -2.45 -11.44
N ALA A 110 -9.04 -2.23 -11.83
CA ALA A 110 -9.89 -3.20 -12.50
C ALA A 110 -11.13 -2.51 -13.06
N PHE A 111 -11.81 -3.16 -13.99
CA PHE A 111 -13.04 -2.63 -14.58
C PHE A 111 -14.29 -3.24 -13.93
N LEU A 112 -15.16 -2.39 -13.37
CA LEU A 112 -16.48 -2.80 -12.84
C LEU A 112 -17.36 -3.45 -13.91
N THR A 113 -17.15 -3.10 -15.19
CA THR A 113 -17.89 -3.60 -16.35
C THR A 113 -17.30 -4.89 -16.94
N ASN A 114 -16.20 -5.39 -16.40
CA ASN A 114 -15.57 -6.63 -16.85
C ASN A 114 -15.82 -7.77 -15.86
N SER A 115 -16.50 -8.83 -16.30
CA SER A 115 -16.86 -9.96 -15.44
C SER A 115 -15.66 -10.71 -14.87
N ASN A 116 -14.54 -10.80 -15.59
CA ASN A 116 -13.33 -11.46 -15.10
C ASN A 116 -12.67 -10.65 -13.97
N ASP A 117 -12.53 -9.33 -14.15
CA ASP A 117 -12.00 -8.43 -13.13
C ASP A 117 -12.86 -8.49 -11.86
N VAL A 118 -14.20 -8.40 -12.03
CA VAL A 118 -15.16 -8.47 -10.92
C VAL A 118 -15.05 -9.80 -10.18
N ASN A 119 -15.15 -10.92 -10.89
CA ASN A 119 -15.15 -12.25 -10.26
C ASN A 119 -13.81 -12.56 -9.57
N LYS A 120 -12.69 -12.12 -10.16
CA LYS A 120 -11.34 -12.45 -9.67
C LYS A 120 -10.92 -11.57 -8.48
N PHE A 121 -11.31 -10.28 -8.48
CA PHE A 121 -10.75 -9.31 -7.54
C PHE A 121 -11.80 -8.54 -6.72
N LEU A 122 -12.97 -8.21 -7.29
CA LEU A 122 -13.84 -7.21 -6.68
C LEU A 122 -14.98 -7.82 -5.88
N LYS A 123 -15.36 -9.07 -6.16
CA LYS A 123 -16.54 -9.73 -5.60
C LYS A 123 -16.32 -10.25 -4.18
N THR A 124 -15.07 -10.41 -3.73
CA THR A 124 -14.73 -11.00 -2.43
C THR A 124 -13.78 -10.12 -1.64
N GLU A 125 -13.90 -10.15 -0.31
CA GLU A 125 -12.96 -9.48 0.60
C GLU A 125 -11.51 -9.92 0.34
N SER A 126 -11.28 -11.22 0.10
CA SER A 126 -9.96 -11.76 -0.23
C SER A 126 -9.38 -11.15 -1.50
N GLY A 127 -10.21 -10.94 -2.54
CA GLY A 127 -9.79 -10.27 -3.77
C GLY A 127 -9.42 -8.81 -3.54
N LEU A 128 -10.27 -8.06 -2.83
CA LEU A 128 -10.00 -6.66 -2.47
C LEU A 128 -8.75 -6.52 -1.59
N LYS A 129 -8.58 -7.41 -0.59
CA LYS A 129 -7.38 -7.45 0.25
C LYS A 129 -6.11 -7.71 -0.56
N LYS A 130 -6.20 -8.59 -1.58
CA LYS A 130 -5.07 -8.89 -2.47
C LYS A 130 -4.62 -7.63 -3.23
N LEU A 131 -5.55 -6.83 -3.76
CA LEU A 131 -5.25 -5.55 -4.41
C LEU A 131 -4.60 -4.57 -3.43
N GLY A 132 -5.23 -4.33 -2.29
CA GLY A 132 -4.70 -3.38 -1.29
C GLY A 132 -3.34 -3.78 -0.72
N CYS A 133 -3.05 -5.10 -0.56
CA CYS A 133 -1.72 -5.56 -0.17
C CYS A 133 -0.67 -5.32 -1.27
N ALA A 134 -1.05 -5.46 -2.55
CA ALA A 134 -0.18 -5.15 -3.67
C ALA A 134 0.14 -3.65 -3.72
N ASP A 135 -0.86 -2.78 -3.56
CA ASP A 135 -0.67 -1.33 -3.49
C ASP A 135 0.29 -0.94 -2.36
N ALA A 136 0.02 -1.43 -1.15
CA ALA A 136 0.85 -1.14 0.02
C ALA A 136 2.30 -1.60 -0.19
N THR A 137 2.50 -2.78 -0.82
CA THR A 137 3.84 -3.31 -1.14
C THR A 137 4.54 -2.44 -2.17
N GLY A 138 3.84 -2.01 -3.22
CA GLY A 138 4.39 -1.13 -4.25
C GLY A 138 4.80 0.23 -3.69
N ILE A 139 3.95 0.85 -2.86
CA ILE A 139 4.24 2.11 -2.17
C ILE A 139 5.46 1.95 -1.24
N ALA A 140 5.50 0.89 -0.44
CA ALA A 140 6.62 0.61 0.45
C ALA A 140 7.94 0.47 -0.31
N LYS A 141 7.95 -0.26 -1.43
CA LYS A 141 9.12 -0.40 -2.30
C LYS A 141 9.57 0.94 -2.89
N TYR A 142 8.63 1.77 -3.34
CA TYR A 142 8.92 3.11 -3.86
C TYR A 142 9.59 3.99 -2.80
N LEU A 143 9.10 3.94 -1.55
CA LEU A 143 9.64 4.69 -0.41
C LEU A 143 10.93 4.07 0.18
N GLY A 144 11.43 2.95 -0.37
CA GLY A 144 12.58 2.24 0.19
C GLY A 144 12.33 1.61 1.56
N LEU A 145 11.06 1.43 1.92
CA LEU A 145 10.69 0.80 3.19
C LEU A 145 10.85 -0.72 3.09
N SER A 146 11.56 -1.28 4.02
CA SER A 146 11.56 -2.73 4.23
C SER A 146 10.46 -3.11 5.22
N LYS A 147 9.79 -4.25 4.97
CA LYS A 147 8.92 -4.83 5.99
C LYS A 147 9.76 -5.02 7.25
N LYS A 148 9.43 -4.30 8.31
CA LYS A 148 9.97 -4.59 9.62
C LYS A 148 9.70 -6.07 9.84
N SER A 149 10.73 -6.89 9.97
CA SER A 149 10.52 -8.30 10.30
C SER A 149 9.79 -8.30 11.63
N ASP A 150 8.51 -8.63 11.61
CA ASP A 150 7.71 -8.74 12.82
C ASP A 150 8.12 -10.05 13.50
N ASN A 151 9.33 -9.99 14.06
CA ASN A 151 9.90 -11.06 14.85
C ASN A 151 9.34 -11.06 16.27
N THR A 152 8.21 -10.35 16.49
CA THR A 152 7.46 -10.31 17.74
C THR A 152 6.18 -11.13 17.58
N GLY A 153 5.86 -11.95 18.58
CA GLY A 153 4.63 -12.74 18.61
C GLY A 153 4.84 -14.20 18.97
N TRP A 154 3.72 -14.90 19.06
CA TRP A 154 3.67 -16.32 19.40
C TRP A 154 4.22 -17.19 18.27
N ARG A 155 4.98 -18.24 18.63
CA ARG A 155 5.49 -19.24 17.69
C ARG A 155 5.46 -20.61 18.33
N THR A 156 5.02 -21.61 17.57
CA THR A 156 5.13 -23.02 17.98
C THR A 156 6.22 -23.69 17.13
N ILE A 157 7.26 -24.19 17.79
CA ILE A 157 8.41 -24.86 17.15
C ILE A 157 8.56 -26.21 17.82
N ASN A 158 8.47 -27.30 17.06
CA ASN A 158 8.55 -28.67 17.55
C ASN A 158 7.61 -28.94 18.75
N GLY A 159 6.35 -28.46 18.65
CA GLY A 159 5.34 -28.65 19.68
C GLY A 159 5.52 -27.80 20.95
N LYS A 160 6.53 -26.93 21.01
CA LYS A 160 6.80 -26.02 22.13
C LYS A 160 6.40 -24.59 21.74
N THR A 161 5.76 -23.86 22.65
CA THR A 161 5.27 -22.51 22.44
C THR A 161 6.25 -21.48 22.98
N TYR A 162 6.54 -20.47 22.19
CA TYR A 162 7.44 -19.35 22.48
C TYR A 162 6.73 -18.02 22.21
N TYR A 163 7.15 -16.97 22.88
CA TYR A 163 6.83 -15.60 22.49
C TYR A 163 8.12 -14.86 22.17
N TYR A 164 8.16 -14.23 21.02
CA TYR A 164 9.33 -13.48 20.55
C TYR A 164 9.07 -11.99 20.63
N ILE A 165 10.08 -11.22 21.00
CA ILE A 165 10.12 -9.77 20.88
C ILE A 165 11.38 -9.42 20.09
N ASN A 166 11.20 -8.75 18.94
CA ASN A 166 12.30 -8.37 18.04
C ASN A 166 13.23 -9.56 17.68
N GLY A 167 12.67 -10.73 17.48
CA GLY A 167 13.41 -11.94 17.07
C GLY A 167 14.10 -12.68 18.20
N LYS A 168 13.94 -12.26 19.45
CA LYS A 168 14.48 -12.96 20.64
C LYS A 168 13.32 -13.58 21.43
N ALA A 169 13.44 -14.86 21.74
CA ALA A 169 12.50 -15.51 22.65
C ALA A 169 12.56 -14.86 24.04
N VAL A 170 11.40 -14.55 24.61
CA VAL A 170 11.31 -14.02 25.97
C VAL A 170 11.49 -15.15 26.98
N THR A 171 11.97 -14.79 28.17
CA THR A 171 12.13 -15.70 29.33
C THR A 171 11.55 -15.07 30.58
N GLY A 172 11.23 -15.88 31.59
CA GLY A 172 10.63 -15.44 32.84
C GLY A 172 9.17 -15.02 32.70
N GLU A 173 8.69 -14.24 33.65
CA GLU A 173 7.31 -13.73 33.65
C GLU A 173 7.11 -12.63 32.62
N ARG A 174 6.01 -12.68 31.85
CA ARG A 174 5.64 -11.66 30.85
C ARG A 174 4.14 -11.46 30.84
N GLN A 175 3.72 -10.22 30.79
CA GLN A 175 2.33 -9.87 30.49
C GLN A 175 2.20 -9.64 28.97
N ILE A 176 1.30 -10.39 28.34
CA ILE A 176 1.04 -10.34 26.91
C ILE A 176 -0.47 -10.26 26.74
N ASP A 177 -0.97 -9.23 26.06
CA ASP A 177 -2.40 -9.00 25.83
C ASP A 177 -3.26 -9.08 27.10
N GLY A 178 -2.72 -8.55 28.22
CA GLY A 178 -3.39 -8.53 29.51
C GLY A 178 -3.29 -9.81 30.35
N HIS A 179 -2.71 -10.88 29.83
CA HIS A 179 -2.53 -12.17 30.50
C HIS A 179 -1.08 -12.38 30.91
N TRP A 180 -0.87 -13.06 32.06
CA TRP A 180 0.45 -13.41 32.54
C TRP A 180 0.87 -14.79 32.04
N TYR A 181 2.12 -14.88 31.57
CA TYR A 181 2.76 -16.11 31.10
C TYR A 181 4.13 -16.26 31.73
N TYR A 182 4.57 -17.52 31.90
CA TYR A 182 5.94 -17.81 32.31
C TYR A 182 6.65 -18.63 31.24
N PHE A 183 7.88 -18.22 30.92
CA PHE A 183 8.76 -18.87 29.97
C PHE A 183 10.02 -19.34 30.68
N ASP A 184 10.46 -20.57 30.45
CA ASP A 184 11.69 -21.09 31.03
C ASP A 184 12.95 -20.39 30.48
N ALA A 185 14.13 -20.82 30.93
CA ALA A 185 15.41 -20.26 30.49
C ALA A 185 15.68 -20.47 28.99
N ASN A 186 15.00 -21.41 28.33
CA ASN A 186 15.06 -21.66 26.88
C ASN A 186 13.97 -20.89 26.11
N GLY A 187 13.13 -20.09 26.79
CA GLY A 187 12.03 -19.33 26.19
C GLY A 187 10.77 -20.17 25.93
N ILE A 188 10.67 -21.37 26.50
CA ILE A 188 9.51 -22.26 26.29
C ILE A 188 8.42 -21.85 27.29
N MET A 189 7.21 -21.57 26.79
CA MET A 189 6.04 -21.27 27.63
C MET A 189 5.71 -22.49 28.49
N GLN A 190 5.60 -22.25 29.78
CA GLN A 190 5.24 -23.26 30.76
C GLN A 190 3.74 -23.24 31.03
N THR A 191 3.16 -24.41 31.30
CA THR A 191 1.75 -24.58 31.65
C THR A 191 1.63 -25.34 32.96
N GLY A 192 0.56 -25.09 33.73
CA GLY A 192 0.34 -25.69 35.04
C GLY A 192 1.05 -24.92 36.18
N PHE A 193 1.33 -25.61 37.28
CA PHE A 193 2.04 -24.99 38.41
C PHE A 193 3.53 -24.84 38.12
N VAL A 194 4.04 -23.62 38.19
CA VAL A 194 5.47 -23.30 38.03
C VAL A 194 5.99 -22.82 39.37
N ASN A 195 6.98 -23.54 39.92
CA ASN A 195 7.65 -23.10 41.15
C ASN A 195 8.68 -22.00 40.79
N LEU A 196 8.37 -20.77 41.14
CA LEU A 196 9.20 -19.60 40.85
C LEU A 196 10.29 -19.38 41.90
N GLY A 197 10.39 -20.26 42.92
CA GLY A 197 11.43 -20.21 43.94
C GLY A 197 11.25 -19.09 44.96
N TYR A 198 10.10 -18.44 45.03
CA TYR A 198 9.80 -17.49 46.10
C TYR A 198 9.56 -18.26 47.38
N LYS A 199 10.36 -18.01 48.42
CA LYS A 199 10.05 -18.45 49.78
C LYS A 199 8.90 -17.59 50.28
N ILE A 200 7.82 -18.26 50.74
CA ILE A 200 6.74 -17.63 51.49
C ILE A 200 7.24 -17.32 52.88
#